data_f0df9e17d84749b33a5af813b0a89cef
#
_entry.id   f0df9e17d84749b33a5af813b0a89cef
#
_cell.length_a   1.000
_cell.length_b   1.000
_cell.length_c   1.000
_cell.angle_alpha   90.00
_cell.angle_beta   90.00
_cell.angle_gamma   90.00
#
_symmetry.space_group_name_H-M   'P 1'
#
loop_
_entity.id
_entity.type
_entity.pdbx_description
1 polymer ?
#
loop_
_entity_poly.entity_id
_entity_poly.type
_entity_poly.pdbx_seq_one_letter_code
_entity_poly.pdbx_strand_id
1 'polypeptide(L)'
;MKISDGFWMDKKGYDVRYVAQAYEVETTDHEIRVLATPYVVQNRGMTLAGPNLEITYSSRMENIIKVHIDHYRGGLDNKPKFELAEDEGYLPEIRKEKDSVVMISGQTRLEIALGDHWETAFYYGDRYLTGGADRATSIIKESNYIRDARLQSQWEDDFFHPAKDPRTTYLREQLKTGIGECIYGFGEKFTPFVKNGQTVEMWNNDGGTCTGQSYKNIPFYLSSQSYGVFVNSSDKVSFEVNSDTVSKVSFTVPGETLEYFVFGGKNLEAVLERYTALTGRPALPPAYTFGLWLSTSFTTSYDEKTIHHFINGMAERKIPLQVFHFDCFWMKEYEWCNFEWNKEMFPNPKAMLKRLHEKGLEVCVWINPYVAQRSRLFAEGKENGYFIKNKDGSVFQCDLWQPGMAVVDFTNPAAWKWFQGLLKTLFDMGVNNIKTDFGERI
;
A
#
# COMPACT_ATOMS: atom_id res chain seq x y z
N MET A 1 1.22 -1.84 14.70
CA MET A 1 0.46 -1.59 15.95
C MET A 1 0.83 -2.64 17.00
N LYS A 2 1.51 -2.22 18.07
CA LYS A 2 1.93 -3.13 19.16
C LYS A 2 0.78 -3.35 20.14
N ILE A 3 0.37 -4.60 20.29
CA ILE A 3 -0.77 -5.01 21.12
C ILE A 3 -0.34 -5.84 22.32
N SER A 4 0.78 -6.57 22.23
CA SER A 4 1.23 -7.46 23.30
C SER A 4 1.69 -6.68 24.54
N ASP A 5 1.32 -7.19 25.72
CA ASP A 5 1.85 -6.80 27.02
C ASP A 5 2.56 -8.01 27.63
N GLY A 6 3.85 -8.15 27.27
CA GLY A 6 4.54 -9.42 27.39
C GLY A 6 3.96 -10.47 26.44
N PHE A 7 4.19 -11.76 26.67
CA PHE A 7 3.68 -12.84 25.82
C PHE A 7 2.23 -13.25 26.16
N TRP A 8 1.84 -13.08 27.41
CA TRP A 8 0.60 -13.69 27.95
C TRP A 8 -0.61 -12.77 27.94
N MET A 9 -0.40 -11.47 27.88
CA MET A 9 -1.45 -10.47 27.98
C MET A 9 -1.45 -9.54 26.77
N ASP A 10 -2.60 -8.90 26.55
CA ASP A 10 -2.79 -7.84 25.59
C ASP A 10 -2.89 -6.49 26.33
N LYS A 11 -2.47 -5.41 25.66
CA LYS A 11 -2.51 -4.07 26.24
C LYS A 11 -3.94 -3.65 26.58
N LYS A 12 -4.09 -2.94 27.67
CA LYS A 12 -5.33 -2.28 28.04
C LYS A 12 -5.83 -1.37 26.91
N GLY A 13 -7.14 -1.38 26.67
CA GLY A 13 -7.75 -0.63 25.59
C GLY A 13 -7.98 -1.45 24.30
N TYR A 14 -7.58 -2.71 24.29
CA TYR A 14 -7.86 -3.64 23.20
C TYR A 14 -8.56 -4.90 23.70
N ASP A 15 -9.63 -5.32 23.03
CA ASP A 15 -10.21 -6.66 23.15
C ASP A 15 -9.72 -7.48 21.96
N VAL A 16 -8.86 -8.46 22.22
CA VAL A 16 -8.23 -9.31 21.18
C VAL A 16 -8.81 -10.71 21.26
N ARG A 17 -9.34 -11.19 20.13
CA ARG A 17 -9.83 -12.55 20.00
C ARG A 17 -9.00 -13.29 18.97
N TYR A 18 -8.22 -14.24 19.45
CA TYR A 18 -7.36 -15.08 18.62
C TYR A 18 -8.11 -16.29 18.13
N VAL A 19 -7.93 -16.65 16.87
CA VAL A 19 -8.42 -17.92 16.34
C VAL A 19 -7.75 -19.07 17.08
N ALA A 20 -8.56 -20.06 17.49
CA ALA A 20 -8.13 -21.23 18.23
C ALA A 20 -8.39 -22.55 17.48
N GLN A 21 -9.37 -22.56 16.57
CA GLN A 21 -9.78 -23.79 15.88
C GLN A 21 -10.26 -23.51 14.46
N ALA A 22 -9.92 -24.38 13.51
CA ALA A 22 -10.62 -24.53 12.23
C ALA A 22 -11.86 -25.42 12.48
N TYR A 23 -13.01 -24.80 12.81
CA TYR A 23 -14.20 -25.53 13.23
C TYR A 23 -14.86 -26.29 12.07
N GLU A 24 -15.02 -25.64 10.94
CA GLU A 24 -15.56 -26.22 9.72
C GLU A 24 -14.66 -25.91 8.54
N VAL A 25 -14.43 -26.91 7.69
CA VAL A 25 -13.57 -26.76 6.52
C VAL A 25 -14.25 -27.38 5.31
N GLU A 26 -14.56 -26.51 4.35
CA GLU A 26 -15.10 -26.86 3.03
C GLU A 26 -14.02 -26.71 1.97
N THR A 27 -14.07 -27.59 0.96
CA THR A 27 -13.14 -27.53 -0.18
C THR A 27 -13.90 -27.59 -1.50
N THR A 28 -13.44 -26.81 -2.47
CA THR A 28 -13.84 -26.87 -3.87
C THR A 28 -12.61 -27.10 -4.73
N ASP A 29 -12.74 -27.12 -6.04
CA ASP A 29 -11.59 -27.21 -6.94
C ASP A 29 -10.74 -25.92 -6.96
N HIS A 30 -11.27 -24.81 -6.43
CA HIS A 30 -10.65 -23.50 -6.48
C HIS A 30 -10.15 -22.98 -5.13
N GLU A 31 -10.77 -23.40 -4.03
CA GLU A 31 -10.54 -22.78 -2.74
C GLU A 31 -10.83 -23.71 -1.55
N ILE A 32 -10.22 -23.37 -0.42
CA ILE A 32 -10.52 -23.91 0.90
C ILE A 32 -11.20 -22.81 1.71
N ARG A 33 -12.37 -23.09 2.26
CA ARG A 33 -13.11 -22.21 3.17
C ARG A 33 -13.06 -22.74 4.58
N VAL A 34 -12.70 -21.90 5.53
CA VAL A 34 -12.58 -22.25 6.94
C VAL A 34 -13.47 -21.34 7.77
N LEU A 35 -14.38 -21.92 8.55
CA LEU A 35 -15.03 -21.22 9.65
C LEU A 35 -14.12 -21.35 10.88
N ALA A 36 -13.48 -20.26 11.26
CA ALA A 36 -12.51 -20.22 12.34
C ALA A 36 -13.12 -19.61 13.61
N THR A 37 -12.93 -20.30 14.76
CA THR A 37 -13.50 -19.89 16.05
C THR A 37 -12.43 -19.49 17.04
N PRO A 38 -12.71 -18.55 17.98
CA PRO A 38 -11.74 -18.10 18.96
C PRO A 38 -11.62 -19.01 20.20
N TYR A 39 -12.23 -20.17 20.15
CA TYR A 39 -12.17 -21.22 21.16
C TYR A 39 -12.45 -22.57 20.51
N VAL A 40 -12.08 -23.64 21.21
CA VAL A 40 -12.41 -25.01 20.78
C VAL A 40 -13.89 -25.28 21.09
N VAL A 41 -14.67 -25.54 20.05
CA VAL A 41 -16.12 -25.84 20.15
C VAL A 41 -16.30 -27.29 20.60
N GLN A 42 -16.78 -27.48 21.83
CA GLN A 42 -17.00 -28.79 22.42
C GLN A 42 -18.44 -29.31 22.30
N ASN A 43 -19.37 -28.39 22.07
CA ASN A 43 -20.80 -28.73 21.93
C ASN A 43 -21.54 -27.69 21.09
N ARG A 44 -22.72 -28.07 20.59
CA ARG A 44 -23.50 -27.21 19.68
C ARG A 44 -23.93 -25.88 20.32
N GLY A 45 -24.12 -25.80 21.62
CA GLY A 45 -24.48 -24.54 22.30
C GLY A 45 -23.37 -23.48 22.22
N MET A 46 -22.11 -23.88 22.12
CA MET A 46 -20.98 -22.96 22.00
C MET A 46 -20.97 -22.24 20.64
N THR A 47 -21.67 -22.73 19.61
CA THR A 47 -21.76 -22.05 18.31
C THR A 47 -22.64 -20.79 18.33
N LEU A 48 -23.28 -20.46 19.48
CA LEU A 48 -24.03 -19.20 19.66
C LEU A 48 -23.15 -18.01 20.04
N ALA A 49 -21.88 -18.25 20.36
CA ALA A 49 -20.94 -17.20 20.72
C ALA A 49 -19.95 -16.92 19.57
N GLY A 50 -19.35 -15.72 19.58
CA GLY A 50 -18.36 -15.28 18.59
C GLY A 50 -17.24 -14.43 19.22
N PRO A 51 -16.49 -13.70 18.42
CA PRO A 51 -16.58 -13.55 16.95
C PRO A 51 -16.04 -14.77 16.21
N ASN A 52 -16.63 -15.09 15.06
CA ASN A 52 -16.07 -16.07 14.13
C ASN A 52 -15.42 -15.33 12.95
N LEU A 53 -14.40 -15.95 12.35
CA LEU A 53 -13.80 -15.49 11.12
C LEU A 53 -14.06 -16.49 10.02
N GLU A 54 -14.44 -16.02 8.85
CA GLU A 54 -14.49 -16.83 7.64
C GLU A 54 -13.21 -16.60 6.84
N ILE A 55 -12.42 -17.64 6.66
CA ILE A 55 -11.12 -17.55 6.01
C ILE A 55 -11.16 -18.35 4.71
N THR A 56 -10.88 -17.69 3.59
CA THR A 56 -10.80 -18.32 2.28
C THR A 56 -9.35 -18.36 1.82
N TYR A 57 -8.86 -19.54 1.48
CA TYR A 57 -7.59 -19.75 0.85
C TYR A 57 -7.80 -20.12 -0.62
N SER A 58 -7.12 -19.43 -1.52
CA SER A 58 -7.20 -19.68 -2.96
C SER A 58 -5.86 -19.44 -3.63
N SER A 59 -5.74 -19.89 -4.87
CA SER A 59 -4.60 -19.59 -5.71
C SER A 59 -5.08 -19.31 -7.13
N ARG A 60 -4.63 -18.19 -7.69
CA ARG A 60 -4.95 -17.76 -9.05
C ARG A 60 -3.72 -17.61 -9.93
N MET A 61 -2.57 -17.95 -9.40
CA MET A 61 -1.29 -17.97 -10.11
C MET A 61 -0.35 -18.96 -9.44
N GLU A 62 0.49 -19.59 -10.23
CA GLU A 62 1.47 -20.56 -9.77
C GLU A 62 2.42 -19.98 -8.70
N ASN A 63 2.58 -20.69 -7.60
CA ASN A 63 3.41 -20.33 -6.44
C ASN A 63 2.96 -19.08 -5.65
N ILE A 64 1.67 -18.75 -5.76
CA ILE A 64 1.04 -17.66 -4.99
C ILE A 64 -0.18 -18.22 -4.28
N ILE A 65 -0.28 -18.02 -2.97
CA ILE A 65 -1.45 -18.37 -2.18
C ILE A 65 -2.06 -17.10 -1.62
N LYS A 66 -3.33 -16.89 -1.91
CA LYS A 66 -4.16 -15.80 -1.42
C LYS A 66 -4.89 -16.25 -0.16
N VAL A 67 -4.91 -15.39 0.83
CA VAL A 67 -5.68 -15.56 2.07
C VAL A 67 -6.61 -14.37 2.23
N HIS A 68 -7.90 -14.62 2.33
CA HIS A 68 -8.92 -13.62 2.55
C HIS A 68 -9.68 -13.94 3.84
N ILE A 69 -9.78 -12.97 4.74
CA ILE A 69 -10.39 -13.12 6.05
C ILE A 69 -11.53 -12.12 6.19
N ASP A 70 -12.72 -12.61 6.48
CA ASP A 70 -13.90 -11.80 6.78
C ASP A 70 -14.37 -12.02 8.22
N HIS A 71 -14.67 -10.92 8.91
CA HIS A 71 -15.47 -10.93 10.15
C HIS A 71 -16.93 -10.59 9.83
N TYR A 72 -17.19 -9.43 9.21
CA TYR A 72 -18.51 -9.03 8.75
C TYR A 72 -18.51 -8.71 7.26
N ARG A 73 -19.51 -9.25 6.55
CA ARG A 73 -19.70 -9.06 5.11
C ARG A 73 -20.68 -7.94 4.74
N GLY A 74 -21.29 -7.29 5.74
CA GLY A 74 -22.29 -6.24 5.53
C GLY A 74 -21.72 -4.84 5.30
N GLY A 75 -20.39 -4.70 5.21
CA GLY A 75 -19.75 -3.42 4.96
C GLY A 75 -19.97 -2.91 3.54
N LEU A 76 -19.82 -1.60 3.36
CA LEU A 76 -19.80 -0.99 2.03
C LEU A 76 -18.42 -1.18 1.40
N ASP A 77 -18.40 -1.75 0.20
CA ASP A 77 -17.18 -1.92 -0.59
C ASP A 77 -16.94 -0.68 -1.46
N ASN A 78 -16.53 0.41 -0.83
CA ASN A 78 -16.32 1.72 -1.45
C ASN A 78 -14.86 2.19 -1.41
N LYS A 79 -13.94 1.32 -1.01
CA LYS A 79 -12.51 1.63 -0.94
C LYS A 79 -11.84 1.47 -2.30
N PRO A 80 -10.80 2.26 -2.59
CA PRO A 80 -9.97 2.03 -3.76
C PRO A 80 -9.38 0.61 -3.73
N LYS A 81 -9.42 -0.06 -4.86
CA LYS A 81 -8.83 -1.39 -5.04
C LYS A 81 -7.71 -1.32 -6.07
N PHE A 82 -6.67 -2.11 -5.86
CA PHE A 82 -5.65 -2.34 -6.86
C PHE A 82 -6.15 -3.40 -7.84
N GLU A 83 -5.92 -3.18 -9.14
CA GLU A 83 -6.12 -4.22 -10.14
C GLU A 83 -4.99 -5.24 -10.03
N LEU A 84 -5.35 -6.49 -9.80
CA LEU A 84 -4.40 -7.60 -9.73
C LEU A 84 -4.58 -8.50 -10.96
N ALA A 85 -3.47 -8.95 -11.52
CA ALA A 85 -3.46 -9.84 -12.68
C ALA A 85 -3.69 -11.30 -12.25
N GLU A 86 -4.85 -11.59 -11.67
CA GLU A 86 -5.26 -12.95 -11.30
C GLU A 86 -5.75 -13.74 -12.54
N ASP A 87 -5.32 -14.99 -12.67
CA ASP A 87 -5.84 -15.93 -13.67
C ASP A 87 -6.97 -16.76 -13.05
N GLU A 88 -8.20 -16.45 -13.42
CA GLU A 88 -9.38 -17.17 -12.93
C GLU A 88 -9.43 -18.64 -13.41
N GLY A 89 -8.71 -18.98 -14.46
CA GLY A 89 -8.59 -20.34 -14.99
C GLY A 89 -7.56 -21.20 -14.26
N TYR A 90 -6.70 -20.59 -13.42
CA TYR A 90 -5.70 -21.35 -12.67
C TYR A 90 -6.35 -22.17 -11.55
N LEU A 91 -6.03 -23.45 -11.48
CA LEU A 91 -6.51 -24.38 -10.46
C LEU A 91 -5.35 -24.88 -9.61
N PRO A 92 -5.37 -24.66 -8.28
CA PRO A 92 -4.47 -25.33 -7.37
C PRO A 92 -4.89 -26.81 -7.18
N GLU A 93 -3.99 -27.62 -6.72
CA GLU A 93 -4.36 -28.94 -6.22
C GLU A 93 -4.80 -28.83 -4.76
N ILE A 94 -5.99 -29.34 -4.42
CA ILE A 94 -6.52 -29.32 -3.05
C ILE A 94 -6.76 -30.76 -2.61
N ARG A 95 -6.22 -31.11 -1.42
CA ARG A 95 -6.35 -32.42 -0.82
C ARG A 95 -6.84 -32.30 0.62
N LYS A 96 -7.80 -33.11 0.99
CA LYS A 96 -8.22 -33.30 2.39
C LYS A 96 -7.57 -34.56 2.92
N GLU A 97 -6.75 -34.39 3.91
CA GLU A 97 -6.06 -35.46 4.62
C GLU A 97 -6.76 -35.75 5.96
N LYS A 98 -6.25 -36.70 6.73
CA LYS A 98 -6.86 -37.06 8.02
C LYS A 98 -6.85 -35.93 9.03
N ASP A 99 -5.71 -35.25 9.15
CA ASP A 99 -5.44 -34.26 10.21
C ASP A 99 -5.13 -32.87 9.64
N SER A 100 -5.26 -32.69 8.31
CA SER A 100 -5.03 -31.40 7.63
C SER A 100 -5.80 -31.27 6.33
N VAL A 101 -5.86 -30.05 5.82
CA VAL A 101 -6.24 -29.73 4.43
C VAL A 101 -5.07 -29.02 3.78
N VAL A 102 -4.73 -29.45 2.57
CA VAL A 102 -3.55 -29.02 1.84
C VAL A 102 -3.96 -28.36 0.52
N MET A 103 -3.37 -27.21 0.22
CA MET A 103 -3.42 -26.57 -1.10
C MET A 103 -2.03 -26.52 -1.70
N ILE A 104 -1.89 -26.93 -2.96
CA ILE A 104 -0.63 -26.91 -3.70
C ILE A 104 -0.79 -26.03 -4.93
N SER A 105 0.04 -25.02 -5.04
CA SER A 105 0.15 -24.12 -6.18
C SER A 105 1.59 -24.14 -6.70
N GLY A 106 1.85 -24.87 -7.76
CA GLY A 106 3.21 -25.13 -8.22
C GLY A 106 4.04 -25.86 -7.15
N GLN A 107 5.08 -25.22 -6.67
CA GLN A 107 5.89 -25.73 -5.53
C GLN A 107 5.51 -25.09 -4.19
N THR A 108 4.64 -24.08 -4.19
CA THR A 108 4.15 -23.48 -2.95
C THR A 108 2.99 -24.30 -2.41
N ARG A 109 3.08 -24.69 -1.14
CA ARG A 109 2.11 -25.52 -0.44
C ARG A 109 1.65 -24.83 0.83
N LEU A 110 0.35 -24.85 1.08
CA LEU A 110 -0.28 -24.49 2.34
C LEU A 110 -0.82 -25.76 3.00
N GLU A 111 -0.58 -25.89 4.29
CA GLU A 111 -1.21 -26.88 5.16
C GLU A 111 -2.00 -26.18 6.24
N ILE A 112 -3.24 -26.61 6.47
CA ILE A 112 -4.14 -26.12 7.52
C ILE A 112 -4.46 -27.28 8.42
N ALA A 113 -4.10 -27.18 9.70
CA ALA A 113 -4.37 -28.24 10.67
C ALA A 113 -5.89 -28.34 10.95
N LEU A 114 -6.37 -29.59 11.07
CA LEU A 114 -7.71 -29.91 11.52
C LEU A 114 -7.65 -30.38 12.99
N GLY A 115 -8.71 -30.12 13.75
CA GLY A 115 -8.79 -30.55 15.14
C GLY A 115 -8.89 -29.38 16.12
N ASP A 116 -8.38 -29.58 17.33
CA ASP A 116 -8.60 -28.67 18.48
C ASP A 116 -7.49 -27.61 18.62
N HIS A 117 -6.83 -27.26 17.53
CA HIS A 117 -5.83 -26.20 17.53
C HIS A 117 -5.80 -25.47 16.17
N TRP A 118 -5.35 -24.23 16.19
CA TRP A 118 -5.15 -23.43 14.99
C TRP A 118 -3.69 -23.48 14.54
N GLU A 119 -3.46 -23.97 13.32
CA GLU A 119 -2.13 -23.89 12.70
C GLU A 119 -2.25 -23.86 11.18
N THR A 120 -1.47 -22.97 10.56
CA THR A 120 -1.23 -22.91 9.13
C THR A 120 0.26 -22.94 8.87
N ALA A 121 0.69 -23.61 7.80
CA ALA A 121 2.09 -23.69 7.41
C ALA A 121 2.24 -23.53 5.90
N PHE A 122 3.16 -22.67 5.47
CA PHE A 122 3.50 -22.44 4.08
C PHE A 122 4.88 -23.02 3.78
N TYR A 123 5.00 -23.68 2.64
CA TYR A 123 6.22 -24.35 2.17
C TYR A 123 6.51 -23.96 0.72
N TYR A 124 7.77 -24.12 0.31
CA TYR A 124 8.20 -24.15 -1.10
C TYR A 124 9.04 -25.41 -1.33
N GLY A 125 8.49 -26.39 -2.06
CA GLY A 125 8.96 -27.75 -2.03
C GLY A 125 8.88 -28.31 -0.59
N ASP A 126 10.00 -28.80 -0.08
CA ASP A 126 10.10 -29.30 1.30
C ASP A 126 10.54 -28.24 2.33
N ARG A 127 10.88 -27.05 1.86
CA ARG A 127 11.34 -25.97 2.74
C ARG A 127 10.17 -25.24 3.37
N TYR A 128 10.09 -25.25 4.70
CA TYR A 128 9.17 -24.40 5.45
C TYR A 128 9.52 -22.91 5.23
N LEU A 129 8.53 -22.10 4.94
CA LEU A 129 8.66 -20.67 4.72
C LEU A 129 8.23 -19.86 5.95
N THR A 130 6.96 -19.99 6.30
CA THR A 130 6.31 -19.28 7.39
C THR A 130 4.99 -19.95 7.74
N GLY A 131 4.29 -19.45 8.74
CA GLY A 131 2.96 -19.93 9.10
C GLY A 131 2.42 -19.24 10.34
N GLY A 132 1.14 -19.48 10.61
CA GLY A 132 0.43 -19.02 11.79
C GLY A 132 0.16 -20.20 12.72
N ALA A 133 0.28 -19.98 14.03
CA ALA A 133 -0.17 -20.94 15.03
C ALA A 133 -0.82 -20.19 16.18
N ASP A 134 -0.66 -20.63 17.41
CA ASP A 134 -1.21 -19.95 18.58
C ASP A 134 -1.01 -18.43 18.52
N ARG A 135 -2.08 -17.68 18.76
CA ARG A 135 -2.13 -16.21 18.69
C ARG A 135 -1.70 -15.62 17.33
N ALA A 136 -1.94 -16.30 16.22
CA ALA A 136 -1.62 -15.81 14.89
C ALA A 136 -2.72 -14.88 14.34
N THR A 137 -3.81 -15.46 13.91
CA THR A 137 -4.96 -14.74 13.32
C THR A 137 -5.85 -14.20 14.42
N SER A 138 -6.25 -12.94 14.34
CA SER A 138 -7.10 -12.32 15.37
C SER A 138 -7.95 -11.18 14.86
N ILE A 139 -9.07 -10.97 15.54
CA ILE A 139 -9.85 -9.74 15.48
C ILE A 139 -9.60 -8.93 16.75
N ILE A 140 -9.48 -7.61 16.58
CA ILE A 140 -9.14 -6.66 17.62
C ILE A 140 -10.17 -5.55 17.62
N LYS A 141 -10.72 -5.24 18.78
CA LYS A 141 -11.59 -4.07 18.97
C LYS A 141 -10.95 -3.09 19.94
N GLU A 142 -10.85 -1.83 19.57
CA GLU A 142 -10.51 -0.78 20.52
C GLU A 142 -11.62 -0.65 21.56
N SER A 143 -11.25 -0.63 22.81
CA SER A 143 -12.20 -0.53 23.92
C SER A 143 -11.68 0.45 24.98
N ASN A 144 -12.44 1.50 25.24
CA ASN A 144 -12.20 2.38 26.39
C ASN A 144 -12.68 1.75 27.71
N TYR A 145 -13.21 0.53 27.65
CA TYR A 145 -13.78 -0.17 28.77
C TYR A 145 -12.78 -1.16 29.35
N ILE A 146 -12.47 -1.05 30.64
CA ILE A 146 -11.71 -2.08 31.36
C ILE A 146 -12.67 -3.22 31.63
N ARG A 147 -12.55 -4.29 30.86
CA ARG A 147 -13.34 -5.49 31.04
C ARG A 147 -13.01 -6.14 32.37
N ASP A 148 -14.00 -6.27 33.25
CA ASP A 148 -13.89 -7.25 34.31
C ASP A 148 -14.12 -8.63 33.68
N ALA A 149 -13.03 -9.35 33.44
CA ALA A 149 -13.03 -10.63 32.73
C ALA A 149 -13.91 -11.74 33.35
N ARG A 150 -14.58 -11.46 34.46
CA ARG A 150 -15.36 -12.45 35.24
C ARG A 150 -16.86 -12.42 34.98
N LEU A 151 -17.42 -11.41 34.35
CA LEU A 151 -18.87 -11.17 34.46
C LEU A 151 -19.66 -10.88 33.18
N GLN A 152 -19.05 -10.67 31.99
CA GLN A 152 -19.85 -10.29 30.83
C GLN A 152 -19.46 -11.04 29.56
N SER A 153 -20.46 -11.60 28.88
CA SER A 153 -20.32 -12.05 27.52
C SER A 153 -20.15 -10.82 26.60
N GLN A 154 -19.37 -10.93 25.56
CA GLN A 154 -19.19 -9.87 24.56
C GLN A 154 -20.53 -9.45 23.93
N TRP A 155 -21.46 -10.39 23.85
CA TRP A 155 -22.82 -10.19 23.34
C TRP A 155 -23.61 -9.19 24.18
N GLU A 156 -23.49 -9.25 25.51
CA GLU A 156 -24.14 -8.30 26.41
C GLU A 156 -23.53 -6.90 26.28
N ASP A 157 -22.21 -6.79 26.19
CA ASP A 157 -21.51 -5.51 26.00
C ASP A 157 -21.92 -4.81 24.71
N ASP A 158 -21.94 -5.51 23.60
CA ASP A 158 -22.25 -4.92 22.30
C ASP A 158 -23.75 -4.59 22.14
N PHE A 159 -24.63 -5.34 22.80
CA PHE A 159 -26.07 -5.14 22.71
C PHE A 159 -26.59 -4.09 23.69
N PHE A 160 -26.14 -4.15 24.94
CA PHE A 160 -26.68 -3.29 26.03
C PHE A 160 -25.84 -2.01 26.21
N HIS A 161 -24.62 -1.97 25.75
CA HIS A 161 -23.72 -0.82 25.83
C HIS A 161 -23.13 -0.48 24.45
N PRO A 162 -23.98 -0.15 23.46
CA PRO A 162 -23.47 0.26 22.15
C PRO A 162 -22.53 1.46 22.34
N ALA A 163 -21.35 1.38 21.77
CA ALA A 163 -20.35 2.42 21.87
C ALA A 163 -20.93 3.76 21.39
N LYS A 164 -20.75 4.82 22.19
CA LYS A 164 -21.10 6.19 21.77
C LYS A 164 -20.20 6.69 20.64
N ASP A 165 -19.01 6.10 20.54
CA ASP A 165 -18.06 6.33 19.43
C ASP A 165 -17.91 5.05 18.60
N PRO A 166 -17.78 5.15 17.26
CA PRO A 166 -17.50 3.99 16.43
C PRO A 166 -16.15 3.38 16.86
N ARG A 167 -16.21 2.21 17.48
CA ARG A 167 -15.00 1.46 17.85
C ARG A 167 -14.32 1.01 16.59
N THR A 168 -13.02 1.26 16.48
CA THR A 168 -12.25 0.74 15.36
C THR A 168 -12.01 -0.75 15.58
N THR A 169 -12.44 -1.54 14.61
CA THR A 169 -12.11 -2.97 14.51
C THR A 169 -10.89 -3.12 13.63
N TYR A 170 -10.04 -4.09 13.95
CA TYR A 170 -8.89 -4.47 13.14
C TYR A 170 -8.86 -5.97 12.96
N LEU A 171 -8.39 -6.42 11.80
CA LEU A 171 -7.94 -7.79 11.60
C LEU A 171 -6.42 -7.83 11.59
N ARG A 172 -5.86 -8.86 12.19
CA ARG A 172 -4.43 -9.06 12.34
C ARG A 172 -4.04 -10.48 11.98
N GLU A 173 -2.94 -10.60 11.24
CA GLU A 173 -2.22 -11.87 11.05
C GLU A 173 -0.80 -11.76 11.58
N GLN A 174 -0.26 -12.85 12.10
CA GLN A 174 1.09 -12.96 12.63
C GLN A 174 1.76 -14.20 12.07
N LEU A 175 2.73 -14.00 11.19
CA LEU A 175 3.48 -15.06 10.53
C LEU A 175 4.84 -15.28 11.23
N LYS A 176 5.17 -16.54 11.48
CA LYS A 176 6.42 -16.94 12.15
C LYS A 176 7.63 -16.59 11.31
N THR A 177 8.70 -16.17 11.97
CA THR A 177 10.04 -16.02 11.39
C THR A 177 11.04 -16.93 12.05
N GLY A 178 12.01 -17.42 11.27
CA GLY A 178 13.08 -18.29 11.72
C GLY A 178 14.22 -17.51 12.40
N ILE A 179 15.12 -18.26 13.07
CA ILE A 179 16.33 -17.69 13.67
C ILE A 179 17.26 -17.21 12.56
N GLY A 180 17.73 -15.94 12.68
CA GLY A 180 18.62 -15.33 11.69
C GLY A 180 17.94 -14.90 10.39
N GLU A 181 16.62 -15.05 10.29
CA GLU A 181 15.85 -14.58 9.16
C GLU A 181 15.80 -13.06 9.10
N CYS A 182 16.11 -12.50 7.94
CA CYS A 182 16.06 -11.05 7.69
C CYS A 182 14.86 -10.71 6.82
N ILE A 183 14.17 -9.62 7.19
CA ILE A 183 13.02 -9.07 6.46
C ILE A 183 13.41 -7.75 5.79
N TYR A 184 13.00 -7.60 4.51
CA TYR A 184 13.28 -6.46 3.65
C TYR A 184 12.00 -5.95 2.99
N GLY A 185 12.03 -4.74 2.39
CA GLY A 185 10.94 -4.22 1.56
C GLY A 185 10.21 -3.05 2.20
N PHE A 186 8.86 -3.02 2.06
CA PHE A 186 7.94 -1.98 2.51
C PHE A 186 8.04 -0.64 1.74
N GLY A 187 8.58 -0.67 0.52
CA GLY A 187 8.76 0.52 -0.30
C GLY A 187 10.02 1.31 0.07
N GLU A 188 10.00 2.60 -0.21
CA GLU A 188 11.14 3.48 0.07
C GLU A 188 11.05 4.04 1.47
N LYS A 189 11.89 3.52 2.38
CA LYS A 189 11.95 3.93 3.78
C LYS A 189 13.35 4.39 4.14
N PHE A 190 13.45 5.48 4.91
CA PHE A 190 14.72 6.04 5.40
C PHE A 190 15.25 5.35 6.67
N THR A 191 14.56 4.33 7.14
CA THR A 191 14.98 3.47 8.25
C THR A 191 15.94 2.38 7.76
N PRO A 192 16.61 1.63 8.67
CA PRO A 192 17.53 0.57 8.27
C PRO A 192 16.96 -0.40 7.23
N PHE A 193 17.81 -0.88 6.33
CA PHE A 193 17.41 -1.75 5.22
C PHE A 193 16.83 -3.09 5.71
N VAL A 194 17.46 -3.71 6.70
CA VAL A 194 16.89 -4.87 7.43
C VAL A 194 15.82 -4.35 8.39
N LYS A 195 14.61 -4.85 8.27
CA LYS A 195 13.44 -4.33 8.99
C LYS A 195 13.16 -4.98 10.33
N ASN A 196 13.88 -6.05 10.67
CA ASN A 196 13.73 -6.72 11.97
C ASN A 196 13.86 -5.74 13.14
N GLY A 197 12.96 -5.83 14.11
CA GLY A 197 12.89 -4.93 15.28
C GLY A 197 12.15 -3.62 15.01
N GLN A 198 11.61 -3.37 13.82
CA GLN A 198 10.95 -2.12 13.46
C GLN A 198 9.41 -2.26 13.43
N THR A 199 8.73 -1.18 13.81
CA THR A 199 7.33 -0.92 13.44
C THR A 199 7.35 -0.16 12.10
N VAL A 200 6.60 -0.64 11.11
CA VAL A 200 6.55 -0.03 9.77
C VAL A 200 5.08 0.27 9.42
N GLU A 201 4.78 1.55 9.28
CA GLU A 201 3.44 2.02 8.93
C GLU A 201 3.34 2.23 7.42
N MET A 202 2.28 1.68 6.81
CA MET A 202 1.94 1.88 5.40
C MET A 202 0.92 3.00 5.30
N TRP A 203 1.40 4.22 5.12
CA TRP A 203 0.58 5.40 4.87
C TRP A 203 1.41 6.43 4.13
N ASN A 204 0.93 6.85 2.95
CA ASN A 204 1.64 7.85 2.17
C ASN A 204 1.55 9.20 2.86
N ASN A 205 2.70 9.71 3.28
CA ASN A 205 2.79 10.97 3.98
C ASN A 205 4.18 11.60 3.75
N ASP A 206 4.22 12.88 3.52
CA ASP A 206 5.51 13.57 3.38
C ASP A 206 6.20 13.63 4.75
N GLY A 207 7.32 12.96 4.85
CA GLY A 207 8.13 12.85 6.06
C GLY A 207 9.54 13.38 5.91
N GLY A 208 9.88 13.91 4.75
CA GLY A 208 11.27 14.23 4.43
C GLY A 208 12.14 12.98 4.31
N THR A 209 13.37 13.05 4.78
CA THR A 209 14.41 12.04 4.52
C THR A 209 15.04 11.44 5.78
N CYS A 210 14.47 11.64 6.97
CA CYS A 210 15.14 11.28 8.22
C CYS A 210 14.25 10.54 9.24
N THR A 211 13.03 10.16 8.87
CA THR A 211 12.09 9.43 9.74
C THR A 211 11.55 8.18 9.04
N GLY A 212 10.77 7.37 9.75
CA GLY A 212 10.03 6.23 9.19
C GLY A 212 8.85 6.62 8.31
N GLN A 213 8.43 7.87 8.32
CA GLN A 213 7.38 8.42 7.48
C GLN A 213 7.89 8.58 6.04
N SER A 214 7.09 8.19 5.06
CA SER A 214 7.44 8.33 3.64
C SER A 214 6.21 8.36 2.77
N TYR A 215 6.34 8.85 1.55
CA TYR A 215 5.28 8.89 0.55
C TYR A 215 5.41 7.80 -0.53
N LYS A 216 6.25 6.81 -0.33
CA LYS A 216 6.30 5.61 -1.17
C LYS A 216 6.25 4.35 -0.32
N ASN A 217 5.03 3.93 -0.03
CA ASN A 217 4.73 2.76 0.77
C ASN A 217 4.26 1.62 -0.14
N ILE A 218 4.84 0.43 0.07
CA ILE A 218 4.46 -0.80 -0.62
C ILE A 218 4.24 -1.85 0.47
N PRO A 219 2.99 -2.32 0.71
CA PRO A 219 2.69 -3.27 1.78
C PRO A 219 3.13 -4.69 1.42
N PHE A 220 4.38 -4.81 1.00
CA PHE A 220 5.04 -6.04 0.59
C PHE A 220 6.40 -6.17 1.25
N TYR A 221 6.67 -7.34 1.81
CA TYR A 221 7.99 -7.66 2.32
C TYR A 221 8.56 -8.94 1.73
N LEU A 222 9.87 -9.01 1.75
CA LEU A 222 10.68 -10.17 1.35
C LEU A 222 11.40 -10.74 2.56
N SER A 223 11.44 -12.07 2.65
CA SER A 223 12.26 -12.77 3.62
C SER A 223 13.53 -13.34 2.97
N SER A 224 14.63 -13.31 3.71
CA SER A 224 15.88 -14.00 3.33
C SER A 224 15.68 -15.51 3.11
N GLN A 225 14.55 -16.07 3.54
CA GLN A 225 14.14 -17.45 3.28
C GLN A 225 13.45 -17.64 1.91
N SER A 226 13.55 -16.64 1.01
CA SER A 226 13.00 -16.67 -0.35
C SER A 226 11.49 -16.89 -0.38
N TYR A 227 10.78 -16.13 0.41
CA TYR A 227 9.33 -15.90 0.28
C TYR A 227 9.01 -14.42 0.41
N GLY A 228 7.81 -14.04 0.03
CA GLY A 228 7.28 -12.69 0.21
C GLY A 228 5.85 -12.71 0.70
N VAL A 229 5.43 -11.62 1.32
CA VAL A 229 4.04 -11.41 1.72
C VAL A 229 3.58 -10.02 1.28
N PHE A 230 2.46 -9.97 0.59
CA PHE A 230 1.80 -8.74 0.16
C PHE A 230 0.45 -8.62 0.87
N VAL A 231 0.22 -7.50 1.56
CA VAL A 231 -1.07 -7.18 2.17
C VAL A 231 -1.85 -6.28 1.22
N ASN A 232 -2.93 -6.80 0.64
CA ASN A 232 -3.74 -6.08 -0.33
C ASN A 232 -4.74 -5.15 0.37
N SER A 233 -4.27 -4.00 0.79
CA SER A 233 -5.10 -2.99 1.45
C SER A 233 -4.66 -1.60 1.06
N SER A 234 -5.62 -0.73 0.75
CA SER A 234 -5.42 0.72 0.57
C SER A 234 -5.56 1.51 1.87
N ASP A 235 -5.90 0.85 2.97
CA ASP A 235 -5.94 1.45 4.30
C ASP A 235 -4.54 1.52 4.92
N LYS A 236 -4.46 2.21 6.06
CA LYS A 236 -3.24 2.24 6.87
C LYS A 236 -2.96 0.84 7.44
N VAL A 237 -1.95 0.16 6.89
CA VAL A 237 -1.48 -1.13 7.40
C VAL A 237 -0.32 -0.91 8.36
N SER A 238 -0.40 -1.50 9.56
CA SER A 238 0.67 -1.45 10.55
C SER A 238 1.40 -2.79 10.61
N PHE A 239 2.68 -2.78 10.30
CA PHE A 239 3.56 -3.96 10.42
C PHE A 239 4.41 -3.86 11.68
N GLU A 240 4.47 -4.96 12.44
CA GLU A 240 5.43 -5.18 13.51
C GLU A 240 6.40 -6.29 13.07
N VAL A 241 7.59 -5.88 12.66
CA VAL A 241 8.60 -6.80 12.13
C VAL A 241 9.49 -7.25 13.28
N ASN A 242 9.17 -8.36 13.92
CA ASN A 242 9.87 -8.87 15.11
C ASN A 242 9.96 -7.81 16.25
N SER A 243 9.02 -6.89 16.34
CA SER A 243 9.07 -5.73 17.25
C SER A 243 7.99 -5.76 18.34
N ASP A 244 6.87 -6.46 18.11
CA ASP A 244 5.85 -6.76 19.12
C ASP A 244 6.10 -8.18 19.69
N THR A 245 6.22 -9.17 18.80
CA THR A 245 6.65 -10.53 19.11
C THR A 245 7.93 -10.83 18.32
N VAL A 246 9.03 -11.17 19.00
CA VAL A 246 10.37 -11.28 18.39
C VAL A 246 10.52 -12.38 17.34
N SER A 247 9.62 -13.35 17.31
CA SER A 247 9.60 -14.48 16.37
C SER A 247 8.52 -14.36 15.29
N LYS A 248 7.89 -13.20 15.14
CA LYS A 248 6.79 -13.02 14.19
C LYS A 248 6.88 -11.69 13.44
N VAL A 249 6.46 -11.69 12.18
CA VAL A 249 6.00 -10.49 11.48
C VAL A 249 4.49 -10.44 11.61
N SER A 250 3.96 -9.39 12.20
CA SER A 250 2.52 -9.17 12.26
C SER A 250 2.10 -7.97 11.42
N PHE A 251 0.94 -8.06 10.80
CA PHE A 251 0.30 -6.97 10.08
C PHE A 251 -1.15 -6.82 10.52
N THR A 252 -1.55 -5.57 10.70
CA THR A 252 -2.86 -5.18 11.23
C THR A 252 -3.50 -4.20 10.26
N VAL A 253 -4.74 -4.49 9.86
CA VAL A 253 -5.54 -3.68 8.93
C VAL A 253 -6.81 -3.23 9.62
N PRO A 254 -7.20 -1.95 9.54
CA PRO A 254 -8.48 -1.48 10.08
C PRO A 254 -9.65 -2.01 9.24
N GLY A 255 -10.74 -2.34 9.93
CA GLY A 255 -11.96 -2.83 9.30
C GLY A 255 -12.25 -4.30 9.58
N GLU A 256 -13.14 -4.87 8.77
CA GLU A 256 -13.75 -6.19 8.98
C GLU A 256 -13.23 -7.24 7.98
N THR A 257 -12.29 -6.84 7.09
CA THR A 257 -11.70 -7.72 6.07
C THR A 257 -10.18 -7.56 6.03
N LEU A 258 -9.47 -8.65 5.79
CA LEU A 258 -8.02 -8.67 5.58
C LEU A 258 -7.70 -9.61 4.42
N GLU A 259 -6.99 -9.11 3.42
CA GLU A 259 -6.50 -9.92 2.30
C GLU A 259 -4.99 -9.82 2.20
N TYR A 260 -4.32 -10.97 2.06
CA TYR A 260 -2.90 -11.01 1.82
C TYR A 260 -2.50 -12.19 0.94
N PHE A 261 -1.32 -12.09 0.34
CA PHE A 261 -0.75 -13.10 -0.55
C PHE A 261 0.60 -13.57 -0.03
N VAL A 262 0.82 -14.87 -0.08
CA VAL A 262 2.12 -15.50 0.22
C VAL A 262 2.73 -16.00 -1.08
N PHE A 263 3.96 -15.57 -1.37
CA PHE A 263 4.73 -15.90 -2.56
C PHE A 263 5.88 -16.83 -2.19
N GLY A 264 5.90 -18.03 -2.70
CA GLY A 264 7.06 -18.92 -2.58
C GLY A 264 8.02 -18.76 -3.77
N GLY A 265 9.31 -18.94 -3.55
CA GLY A 265 10.30 -18.88 -4.62
C GLY A 265 11.57 -19.66 -4.35
N LYS A 266 12.31 -20.03 -5.41
CA LYS A 266 13.64 -20.63 -5.28
C LYS A 266 14.69 -19.65 -4.74
N ASN A 267 14.50 -18.35 -4.99
CA ASN A 267 15.32 -17.23 -4.56
C ASN A 267 14.47 -15.95 -4.51
N LEU A 268 15.03 -14.83 -4.03
CA LEU A 268 14.34 -13.54 -3.91
C LEU A 268 13.91 -12.97 -5.26
N GLU A 269 14.69 -13.17 -6.31
CA GLU A 269 14.36 -12.71 -7.67
C GLU A 269 13.09 -13.38 -8.18
N ALA A 270 12.95 -14.70 -8.00
CA ALA A 270 11.75 -15.44 -8.37
C ALA A 270 10.51 -14.99 -7.58
N VAL A 271 10.67 -14.58 -6.32
CA VAL A 271 9.58 -14.01 -5.51
C VAL A 271 9.16 -12.66 -6.05
N LEU A 272 10.12 -11.76 -6.36
CA LEU A 272 9.84 -10.45 -6.97
C LEU A 272 9.20 -10.58 -8.35
N GLU A 273 9.66 -11.55 -9.14
CA GLU A 273 9.06 -11.83 -10.44
C GLU A 273 7.58 -12.19 -10.31
N ARG A 274 7.21 -13.04 -9.35
CA ARG A 274 5.81 -13.39 -9.08
C ARG A 274 5.01 -12.22 -8.52
N TYR A 275 5.58 -11.48 -7.58
CA TYR A 275 4.94 -10.30 -7.03
C TYR A 275 4.59 -9.30 -8.13
N THR A 276 5.56 -8.97 -9.00
CA THR A 276 5.32 -8.03 -10.11
C THR A 276 4.47 -8.63 -11.23
N ALA A 277 4.38 -9.96 -11.37
CA ALA A 277 3.42 -10.58 -12.27
C ALA A 277 1.98 -10.36 -11.80
N LEU A 278 1.74 -10.43 -10.48
CA LEU A 278 0.43 -10.19 -9.89
C LEU A 278 0.07 -8.69 -9.87
N THR A 279 1.01 -7.83 -9.49
CA THR A 279 0.73 -6.40 -9.22
C THR A 279 1.03 -5.47 -10.39
N GLY A 280 1.57 -5.98 -11.46
CA GLY A 280 1.99 -5.22 -12.63
C GLY A 280 3.51 -5.13 -12.79
N ARG A 281 3.97 -5.35 -14.02
CA ARG A 281 5.39 -5.21 -14.38
C ARG A 281 5.75 -3.75 -14.57
N PRO A 282 6.89 -3.27 -14.04
CA PRO A 282 7.38 -1.95 -14.40
C PRO A 282 7.76 -1.90 -15.88
N ALA A 283 7.51 -0.78 -16.54
CA ALA A 283 8.04 -0.54 -17.86
C ALA A 283 9.57 -0.41 -17.81
N LEU A 284 10.26 -0.89 -18.84
CA LEU A 284 11.69 -0.61 -19.00
C LEU A 284 11.85 0.86 -19.39
N PRO A 285 12.44 1.71 -18.54
CA PRO A 285 12.62 3.12 -18.88
C PRO A 285 13.69 3.30 -19.95
N PRO A 286 13.65 4.40 -20.74
CA PRO A 286 14.69 4.74 -21.70
C PRO A 286 16.07 4.88 -21.04
N ALA A 287 17.13 4.55 -21.77
CA ALA A 287 18.50 4.54 -21.24
C ALA A 287 18.95 5.89 -20.64
N TYR A 288 18.50 7.01 -21.20
CA TYR A 288 18.86 8.33 -20.69
C TYR A 288 18.39 8.59 -19.26
N THR A 289 17.34 7.89 -18.79
CA THR A 289 16.82 8.07 -17.43
C THR A 289 17.80 7.64 -16.34
N PHE A 290 18.76 6.79 -16.69
CA PHE A 290 19.86 6.37 -15.80
C PHE A 290 21.06 7.33 -15.84
N GLY A 291 21.01 8.39 -16.67
CA GLY A 291 22.02 9.42 -16.77
C GLY A 291 21.88 10.52 -15.72
N LEU A 292 22.65 11.58 -15.89
CA LEU A 292 22.63 12.73 -14.97
C LEU A 292 21.44 13.66 -15.28
N TRP A 293 20.71 13.99 -14.22
CA TRP A 293 19.61 14.96 -14.21
C TRP A 293 20.06 16.22 -13.47
N LEU A 294 19.88 17.39 -14.06
CA LEU A 294 20.14 18.69 -13.45
C LEU A 294 18.81 19.41 -13.21
N SER A 295 18.54 19.78 -11.96
CA SER A 295 17.34 20.52 -11.58
C SER A 295 17.65 21.97 -11.24
N THR A 296 16.74 22.88 -11.59
CA THR A 296 16.79 24.29 -11.16
C THR A 296 16.40 24.47 -9.69
N SER A 297 15.76 23.46 -9.08
CA SER A 297 15.21 23.59 -7.71
C SER A 297 14.11 24.68 -7.60
N PHE A 298 13.46 24.74 -6.46
CA PHE A 298 12.44 25.77 -6.13
C PHE A 298 13.04 27.00 -5.43
N THR A 299 14.33 27.00 -5.12
CA THR A 299 15.01 28.12 -4.43
C THR A 299 15.78 29.04 -5.39
N THR A 300 15.92 28.64 -6.64
CA THR A 300 16.69 29.37 -7.66
C THR A 300 15.74 30.14 -8.57
N SER A 301 15.86 31.45 -8.64
CA SER A 301 15.22 32.22 -9.71
C SER A 301 15.92 31.96 -11.03
N TYR A 302 15.17 31.57 -12.05
CA TYR A 302 15.74 31.21 -13.34
C TYR A 302 14.84 31.59 -14.51
N ASP A 303 15.52 31.97 -15.58
CA ASP A 303 14.96 32.23 -16.91
C ASP A 303 15.68 31.37 -17.95
N GLU A 304 15.34 31.50 -19.21
CA GLU A 304 15.99 30.74 -20.27
C GLU A 304 17.51 31.00 -20.33
N LYS A 305 17.95 32.21 -20.06
CA LYS A 305 19.38 32.57 -20.05
C LYS A 305 20.13 31.87 -18.93
N THR A 306 19.55 31.82 -17.75
CA THR A 306 20.11 31.18 -16.55
C THR A 306 20.26 29.68 -16.75
N ILE A 307 19.21 28.99 -17.29
CA ILE A 307 19.32 27.55 -17.55
C ILE A 307 20.36 27.23 -18.60
N HIS A 308 20.51 28.04 -19.66
CA HIS A 308 21.57 27.86 -20.64
C HIS A 308 22.96 28.06 -20.03
N HIS A 309 23.12 28.97 -19.07
CA HIS A 309 24.37 29.11 -18.32
C HIS A 309 24.74 27.82 -17.56
N PHE A 310 23.79 27.21 -16.86
CA PHE A 310 24.01 25.94 -16.17
C PHE A 310 24.38 24.82 -17.15
N ILE A 311 23.60 24.65 -18.22
CA ILE A 311 23.82 23.61 -19.24
C ILE A 311 25.17 23.77 -19.92
N ASN A 312 25.55 24.98 -20.32
CA ASN A 312 26.83 25.26 -20.94
C ASN A 312 27.98 25.03 -19.98
N GLY A 313 27.80 25.41 -18.68
CA GLY A 313 28.80 25.14 -17.65
C GLY A 313 29.05 23.65 -17.41
N MET A 314 28.04 22.80 -17.57
CA MET A 314 28.20 21.34 -17.55
C MET A 314 28.99 20.86 -18.77
N ALA A 315 28.65 21.33 -19.96
CA ALA A 315 29.33 20.96 -21.19
C ALA A 315 30.80 21.39 -21.20
N GLU A 316 31.13 22.62 -20.77
CA GLU A 316 32.49 23.13 -20.63
C GLU A 316 33.37 22.27 -19.71
N ARG A 317 32.75 21.72 -18.67
CA ARG A 317 33.41 20.81 -17.71
C ARG A 317 33.41 19.36 -18.14
N LYS A 318 32.88 19.06 -19.32
CA LYS A 318 32.75 17.71 -19.89
C LYS A 318 31.94 16.77 -18.95
N ILE A 319 30.96 17.31 -18.26
CA ILE A 319 30.03 16.54 -17.42
C ILE A 319 28.85 16.14 -18.30
N PRO A 320 28.62 14.84 -18.53
CA PRO A 320 27.53 14.37 -19.39
C PRO A 320 26.19 14.61 -18.72
N LEU A 321 25.40 15.51 -19.26
CA LEU A 321 24.03 15.81 -18.82
C LEU A 321 23.03 15.19 -19.78
N GLN A 322 22.07 14.41 -19.30
CA GLN A 322 21.02 13.78 -20.10
C GLN A 322 19.68 14.50 -19.97
N VAL A 323 19.31 14.92 -18.76
CA VAL A 323 18.00 15.51 -18.51
C VAL A 323 18.13 16.85 -17.80
N PHE A 324 17.42 17.86 -18.30
CA PHE A 324 17.24 19.11 -17.58
C PHE A 324 15.84 19.16 -16.97
N HIS A 325 15.76 19.33 -15.67
CA HIS A 325 14.51 19.39 -14.91
C HIS A 325 14.17 20.82 -14.51
N PHE A 326 12.99 21.27 -14.92
CA PHE A 326 12.37 22.50 -14.48
C PHE A 326 11.49 22.23 -13.28
N ASP A 327 11.86 22.78 -12.13
CA ASP A 327 11.03 22.74 -10.91
C ASP A 327 9.86 23.75 -11.01
N CYS A 328 9.02 23.85 -10.00
CA CYS A 328 7.71 24.52 -10.05
C CYS A 328 7.70 25.92 -10.71
N PHE A 329 8.78 26.69 -10.71
CA PHE A 329 8.87 28.03 -11.30
C PHE A 329 8.96 28.08 -12.83
N TRP A 330 8.78 26.96 -13.55
CA TRP A 330 8.45 27.03 -14.97
C TRP A 330 7.06 27.64 -15.18
N MET A 331 6.17 27.50 -14.17
CA MET A 331 4.89 28.18 -14.06
C MET A 331 5.05 29.51 -13.30
N LYS A 332 4.06 30.36 -13.35
CA LYS A 332 4.03 31.60 -12.58
C LYS A 332 3.68 31.32 -11.11
N GLU A 333 4.37 31.99 -10.22
CA GLU A 333 4.12 31.92 -8.78
C GLU A 333 2.66 32.25 -8.44
N TYR A 334 2.11 31.52 -7.45
CA TYR A 334 0.71 31.55 -7.02
C TYR A 334 -0.31 31.06 -8.04
N GLU A 335 0.10 30.69 -9.25
CA GLU A 335 -0.75 30.07 -10.28
C GLU A 335 -0.37 28.59 -10.50
N TRP A 336 0.04 27.89 -9.45
CA TRP A 336 0.55 26.53 -9.49
C TRP A 336 -0.42 25.56 -10.14
N CYS A 337 0.16 24.70 -10.93
CA CYS A 337 -0.53 23.72 -11.77
C CYS A 337 -1.59 24.32 -12.69
N ASN A 338 -1.25 25.47 -13.29
CA ASN A 338 -1.98 26.03 -14.43
C ASN A 338 -1.57 25.43 -15.78
N PHE A 339 -0.50 24.63 -15.81
CA PHE A 339 0.09 24.01 -17.01
C PHE A 339 0.52 25.00 -18.08
N GLU A 340 0.86 26.22 -17.67
CA GLU A 340 1.32 27.29 -18.56
C GLU A 340 2.73 27.76 -18.18
N TRP A 341 3.60 27.88 -19.17
CA TRP A 341 4.92 28.47 -18.97
C TRP A 341 4.80 29.95 -18.59
N ASN A 342 5.57 30.36 -17.59
CA ASN A 342 5.69 31.79 -17.26
C ASN A 342 6.32 32.54 -18.44
N LYS A 343 5.51 33.33 -19.14
CA LYS A 343 5.92 34.03 -20.36
C LYS A 343 6.96 35.13 -20.14
N GLU A 344 7.05 35.66 -18.92
CA GLU A 344 8.06 36.65 -18.56
C GLU A 344 9.45 36.01 -18.51
N MET A 345 9.55 34.78 -18.00
CA MET A 345 10.80 34.02 -17.86
C MET A 345 11.10 33.19 -19.10
N PHE A 346 10.08 32.66 -19.76
CA PHE A 346 10.15 31.78 -20.93
C PHE A 346 9.22 32.27 -22.04
N PRO A 347 9.61 33.34 -22.78
CA PRO A 347 8.74 33.96 -23.78
C PRO A 347 8.35 33.03 -24.94
N ASN A 348 9.19 32.07 -25.29
CA ASN A 348 8.94 31.10 -26.33
C ASN A 348 9.39 29.70 -25.92
N PRO A 349 8.57 29.04 -25.04
CA PRO A 349 8.96 27.77 -24.47
C PRO A 349 9.15 26.67 -25.53
N LYS A 350 8.33 26.61 -26.57
CA LYS A 350 8.47 25.61 -27.64
C LYS A 350 9.79 25.74 -28.37
N ALA A 351 10.26 26.93 -28.68
CA ALA A 351 11.53 27.14 -29.29
C ALA A 351 12.70 26.84 -28.32
N MET A 352 12.56 27.16 -27.06
CA MET A 352 13.51 26.80 -26.01
C MET A 352 13.66 25.29 -25.90
N LEU A 353 12.57 24.56 -25.76
CA LEU A 353 12.57 23.10 -25.68
C LEU A 353 13.28 22.47 -26.91
N LYS A 354 12.95 22.98 -28.09
CA LYS A 354 13.65 22.53 -29.31
C LYS A 354 15.17 22.72 -29.22
N ARG A 355 15.65 23.90 -28.76
CA ARG A 355 17.10 24.14 -28.57
C ARG A 355 17.73 23.20 -27.53
N LEU A 356 17.00 22.81 -26.48
CA LEU A 356 17.51 21.85 -25.52
C LEU A 356 17.63 20.44 -26.12
N HIS A 357 16.67 20.02 -26.92
CA HIS A 357 16.74 18.75 -27.66
C HIS A 357 17.88 18.75 -28.72
N GLU A 358 18.10 19.87 -29.40
CA GLU A 358 19.23 20.01 -30.33
C GLU A 358 20.60 19.86 -29.64
N LYS A 359 20.66 20.09 -28.31
CA LYS A 359 21.86 19.82 -27.49
C LYS A 359 21.91 18.37 -26.98
N GLY A 360 20.97 17.52 -27.35
CA GLY A 360 20.87 16.13 -26.88
C GLY A 360 20.28 15.95 -25.47
N LEU A 361 19.56 16.96 -24.98
CA LEU A 361 18.93 16.91 -23.64
C LEU A 361 17.47 16.52 -23.75
N GLU A 362 17.03 15.68 -22.82
CA GLU A 362 15.62 15.46 -22.54
C GLU A 362 15.14 16.44 -21.46
N VAL A 363 13.85 16.75 -21.45
CA VAL A 363 13.27 17.75 -20.56
C VAL A 363 12.25 17.13 -19.63
N CYS A 364 12.41 17.44 -18.35
CA CYS A 364 11.44 17.11 -17.30
C CYS A 364 10.83 18.40 -16.72
N VAL A 365 9.53 18.39 -16.43
CA VAL A 365 8.88 19.49 -15.70
C VAL A 365 8.20 18.96 -14.45
N TRP A 366 8.22 19.75 -13.39
CA TRP A 366 7.54 19.49 -12.14
C TRP A 366 6.03 19.78 -12.26
N ILE A 367 5.22 18.92 -11.70
CA ILE A 367 3.79 19.11 -11.48
C ILE A 367 3.36 18.48 -10.15
N ASN A 368 2.17 18.83 -9.67
CA ASN A 368 1.45 18.08 -8.65
C ASN A 368 -0.07 18.11 -8.93
N PRO A 369 -0.89 17.36 -8.17
CA PRO A 369 -2.34 17.32 -8.40
C PRO A 369 -3.10 18.46 -7.71
N TYR A 370 -2.41 19.50 -7.23
CA TYR A 370 -2.99 20.61 -6.47
C TYR A 370 -3.08 21.85 -7.34
N VAL A 371 -4.29 22.32 -7.58
CA VAL A 371 -4.54 23.51 -8.43
C VAL A 371 -4.76 24.74 -7.54
N ALA A 372 -3.87 25.73 -7.67
CA ALA A 372 -3.99 26.97 -6.92
C ALA A 372 -5.24 27.76 -7.34
N GLN A 373 -5.91 28.40 -6.40
CA GLN A 373 -7.14 29.17 -6.70
C GLN A 373 -6.94 30.35 -7.67
N ARG A 374 -5.71 30.83 -7.81
CA ARG A 374 -5.35 31.87 -8.80
C ARG A 374 -5.12 31.31 -10.20
N SER A 375 -4.94 30.00 -10.33
CA SER A 375 -4.86 29.34 -11.64
C SER A 375 -6.21 29.46 -12.37
N ARG A 376 -6.16 29.70 -13.69
CA ARG A 376 -7.38 29.66 -14.52
C ARG A 376 -8.09 28.30 -14.44
N LEU A 377 -7.32 27.24 -14.24
CA LEU A 377 -7.85 25.88 -14.12
C LEU A 377 -8.68 25.66 -12.86
N PHE A 378 -8.54 26.51 -11.84
CA PHE A 378 -9.38 26.41 -10.65
C PHE A 378 -10.86 26.73 -10.95
N ALA A 379 -11.12 27.78 -11.71
CA ALA A 379 -12.50 28.13 -12.11
C ALA A 379 -13.12 27.02 -12.97
N GLU A 380 -12.37 26.53 -13.96
CA GLU A 380 -12.78 25.45 -14.84
C GLU A 380 -13.05 24.14 -14.06
N GLY A 381 -12.12 23.75 -13.20
CA GLY A 381 -12.26 22.52 -12.40
C GLY A 381 -13.40 22.59 -11.37
N LYS A 382 -13.62 23.76 -10.76
CA LYS A 382 -14.76 24.00 -9.86
C LYS A 382 -16.10 23.89 -10.60
N GLU A 383 -16.23 24.54 -11.75
CA GLU A 383 -17.45 24.53 -12.55
C GLU A 383 -17.83 23.13 -13.03
N ASN A 384 -16.85 22.36 -13.47
CA ASN A 384 -17.04 21.00 -13.98
C ASN A 384 -17.00 19.89 -12.90
N GLY A 385 -16.74 20.26 -11.63
CA GLY A 385 -16.73 19.30 -10.54
C GLY A 385 -15.53 18.36 -10.54
N TYR A 386 -14.35 18.83 -10.97
CA TYR A 386 -13.13 18.02 -11.08
C TYR A 386 -12.31 17.96 -9.79
N PHE A 387 -12.74 18.61 -8.73
CA PHE A 387 -12.02 18.65 -7.46
C PHE A 387 -12.75 17.87 -6.38
N ILE A 388 -11.98 17.35 -5.43
CA ILE A 388 -12.49 16.75 -4.19
C ILE A 388 -13.39 17.75 -3.47
N LYS A 389 -14.51 17.28 -2.92
CA LYS A 389 -15.55 18.07 -2.29
C LYS A 389 -15.69 17.79 -0.79
N ASN A 390 -16.03 18.79 -0.04
CA ASN A 390 -16.55 18.66 1.31
C ASN A 390 -17.95 18.01 1.31
N LYS A 391 -18.42 17.59 2.48
CA LYS A 391 -19.75 16.98 2.65
C LYS A 391 -20.92 17.90 2.22
N ASP A 392 -20.73 19.22 2.29
CA ASP A 392 -21.71 20.21 1.87
C ASP A 392 -21.69 20.50 0.35
N GLY A 393 -20.82 19.83 -0.40
CA GLY A 393 -20.65 20.00 -1.84
C GLY A 393 -19.71 21.11 -2.27
N SER A 394 -19.17 21.90 -1.34
CA SER A 394 -18.12 22.88 -1.64
C SER A 394 -16.81 22.20 -2.01
N VAL A 395 -15.94 22.89 -2.77
CA VAL A 395 -14.60 22.40 -3.09
C VAL A 395 -13.77 22.32 -1.80
N PHE A 396 -13.12 21.19 -1.58
CA PHE A 396 -12.12 21.07 -0.52
C PHE A 396 -10.90 21.91 -0.90
N GLN A 397 -10.49 22.81 -0.01
CA GLN A 397 -9.31 23.68 -0.17
C GLN A 397 -8.49 23.73 1.12
N CYS A 398 -7.17 23.91 0.97
CA CYS A 398 -6.28 24.20 2.08
C CYS A 398 -5.09 25.06 1.64
N ASP A 399 -4.32 25.57 2.62
CA ASP A 399 -3.14 26.41 2.41
C ASP A 399 -1.83 25.64 2.67
N LEU A 400 -1.86 24.31 2.51
CA LEU A 400 -0.69 23.47 2.69
C LEU A 400 0.02 23.29 1.34
N TRP A 401 1.33 23.46 1.32
CA TRP A 401 2.21 23.43 0.13
C TRP A 401 2.04 24.61 -0.84
N GLN A 402 0.82 25.00 -1.10
CA GLN A 402 0.54 26.19 -1.92
C GLN A 402 -0.78 26.84 -1.47
N PRO A 403 -0.89 28.19 -1.54
CA PRO A 403 -2.06 28.89 -1.04
C PRO A 403 -3.33 28.59 -1.84
N GLY A 404 -4.42 28.29 -1.13
CA GLY A 404 -5.75 28.11 -1.71
C GLY A 404 -5.86 26.95 -2.68
N MET A 405 -5.07 25.89 -2.50
CA MET A 405 -5.09 24.74 -3.40
C MET A 405 -6.39 23.97 -3.31
N ALA A 406 -6.88 23.49 -4.46
CA ALA A 406 -7.87 22.43 -4.57
C ALA A 406 -7.18 21.15 -5.07
N VAL A 407 -7.73 20.00 -4.72
CA VAL A 407 -7.17 18.69 -5.08
C VAL A 407 -7.98 18.10 -6.21
N VAL A 408 -7.32 17.62 -7.27
CA VAL A 408 -7.98 16.95 -8.40
C VAL A 408 -8.55 15.61 -7.94
N ASP A 409 -9.81 15.35 -8.23
CA ASP A 409 -10.49 14.10 -7.93
C ASP A 409 -10.24 13.07 -9.05
N PHE A 410 -9.19 12.28 -8.92
CA PHE A 410 -8.89 11.22 -9.90
C PHE A 410 -9.84 10.01 -9.85
N THR A 411 -10.75 9.94 -8.88
CA THR A 411 -11.84 8.95 -8.89
C THR A 411 -12.95 9.34 -9.85
N ASN A 412 -12.98 10.64 -10.27
CA ASN A 412 -13.89 11.14 -11.30
C ASN A 412 -13.28 10.94 -12.70
N PRO A 413 -13.85 10.08 -13.57
CA PRO A 413 -13.32 9.83 -14.90
C PRO A 413 -13.22 11.09 -15.79
N ALA A 414 -14.08 12.07 -15.58
CA ALA A 414 -14.04 13.33 -16.32
C ALA A 414 -12.86 14.20 -15.88
N ALA A 415 -12.55 14.26 -14.58
CA ALA A 415 -11.39 14.98 -14.05
C ALA A 415 -10.08 14.29 -14.50
N TRP A 416 -10.04 12.96 -14.47
CA TRP A 416 -8.90 12.19 -14.96
C TRP A 416 -8.61 12.48 -16.45
N LYS A 417 -9.64 12.45 -17.30
CA LYS A 417 -9.51 12.79 -18.72
C LYS A 417 -9.09 14.24 -18.97
N TRP A 418 -9.62 15.15 -18.20
CA TRP A 418 -9.24 16.55 -18.25
C TRP A 418 -7.76 16.75 -17.92
N PHE A 419 -7.28 16.15 -16.83
CA PHE A 419 -5.88 16.23 -16.41
C PHE A 419 -4.93 15.60 -17.43
N GLN A 420 -5.31 14.46 -18.06
CA GLN A 420 -4.56 13.89 -19.17
C GLN A 420 -4.44 14.86 -20.36
N GLY A 421 -5.50 15.61 -20.67
CA GLY A 421 -5.47 16.63 -21.71
C GLY A 421 -4.44 17.73 -21.42
N LEU A 422 -4.33 18.15 -20.16
CA LEU A 422 -3.32 19.14 -19.74
C LEU A 422 -1.90 18.59 -19.88
N LEU A 423 -1.64 17.37 -19.46
CA LEU A 423 -0.36 16.70 -19.67
C LEU A 423 0.01 16.58 -21.17
N LYS A 424 -0.98 16.22 -21.99
CA LYS A 424 -0.76 16.11 -23.43
C LYS A 424 -0.27 17.42 -24.06
N THR A 425 -0.73 18.57 -23.59
CA THR A 425 -0.26 19.87 -24.11
C THR A 425 1.23 20.09 -23.88
N LEU A 426 1.76 19.61 -22.75
CA LEU A 426 3.19 19.68 -22.44
C LEU A 426 4.01 18.74 -23.34
N PHE A 427 3.54 17.51 -23.52
CA PHE A 427 4.20 16.54 -24.41
C PHE A 427 4.20 17.00 -25.87
N ASP A 428 3.08 17.54 -26.36
CA ASP A 428 2.99 18.11 -27.72
C ASP A 428 3.91 19.33 -27.91
N MET A 429 4.30 19.99 -26.83
CA MET A 429 5.24 21.11 -26.86
C MET A 429 6.71 20.65 -26.88
N GLY A 430 6.99 19.46 -26.41
CA GLY A 430 8.34 18.88 -26.37
C GLY A 430 8.85 18.52 -24.98
N VAL A 431 8.01 18.49 -23.96
CA VAL A 431 8.38 17.91 -22.66
C VAL A 431 8.38 16.39 -22.79
N ASN A 432 9.38 15.70 -22.23
CA ASN A 432 9.54 14.24 -22.34
C ASN A 432 9.20 13.53 -21.03
N ASN A 433 9.43 14.20 -19.92
CA ASN A 433 9.34 13.61 -18.59
C ASN A 433 8.55 14.53 -17.64
N ILE A 434 7.90 13.92 -16.68
CA ILE A 434 7.15 14.62 -15.63
C ILE A 434 7.68 14.17 -14.28
N LYS A 435 8.04 15.11 -13.39
CA LYS A 435 8.20 14.86 -11.97
C LYS A 435 6.86 15.15 -11.31
N THR A 436 6.16 14.10 -10.90
CA THR A 436 4.99 14.23 -10.04
C THR A 436 5.45 14.39 -8.60
N ASP A 437 5.12 15.49 -7.97
CA ASP A 437 5.51 15.80 -6.61
C ASP A 437 4.28 15.89 -5.71
N PHE A 438 4.42 15.51 -4.44
CA PHE A 438 3.33 15.44 -3.47
C PHE A 438 2.21 14.48 -3.87
N GLY A 439 0.99 14.69 -3.38
CA GLY A 439 -0.18 13.85 -3.64
C GLY A 439 -0.71 13.16 -2.39
N GLU A 440 0.01 13.19 -1.30
CA GLU A 440 -0.28 12.53 -0.03
C GLU A 440 -1.39 13.18 0.79
N ARG A 441 -2.02 14.22 0.25
CA ARG A 441 -3.16 14.91 0.87
C ARG A 441 -4.51 14.56 0.23
N ILE A 442 -4.51 13.54 -0.59
CA ILE A 442 -5.71 13.05 -1.28
C ILE A 442 -6.48 12.09 -0.38
#